data_8b3c68286ba8eb80c0d089a6f51a7deb
#
_entry.id   8b3c68286ba8eb80c0d089a6f51a7deb
#
_cell.length_a   1.000
_cell.length_b   1.000
_cell.length_c   1.000
_cell.angle_alpha   90.00
_cell.angle_beta   90.00
_cell.angle_gamma   90.00
#
_symmetry.space_group_name_H-M   'P 1'
#
loop_
_entity.id
_entity.type
_entity.pdbx_description
1 polymer ?
#
loop_
_entity_poly.entity_id
_entity_poly.type
_entity_poly.pdbx_seq_one_letter_code
_entity_poly.pdbx_strand_id
1 'polypeptide(L)'
;MSSINNAKLLCERALKYLRNAKEAFNEGLYDVSATNCQISAELLIKSTYLLLGYLFPQTHNIRKLLSVLAQLTNNKEIEKLVKEKRKDLNLVELSRAEGQYSLVDIDSEFASDCLDTVENYILPLIKDIWGEKWCYKG
;
A
#
# COMPACT_ATOMS: atom_id res chain seq x y z
N MET A 1 19.25 -15.33 -5.96
CA MET A 1 17.84 -15.02 -6.24
C MET A 1 17.75 -13.73 -7.01
N SER A 2 16.87 -13.68 -7.99
CA SER A 2 16.66 -12.45 -8.74
C SER A 2 15.78 -11.46 -7.97
N SER A 3 15.97 -10.16 -8.25
CA SER A 3 15.11 -9.11 -7.71
C SER A 3 13.65 -9.34 -8.08
N ILE A 4 13.39 -9.88 -9.27
CA ILE A 4 12.04 -10.16 -9.75
C ILE A 4 11.36 -11.20 -8.86
N ASN A 5 12.04 -12.26 -8.44
CA ASN A 5 11.47 -13.27 -7.57
C ASN A 5 11.13 -12.69 -6.19
N ASN A 6 12.02 -11.87 -5.65
CA ASN A 6 11.79 -11.19 -4.38
C ASN A 6 10.64 -10.18 -4.49
N ALA A 7 10.59 -9.44 -5.60
CA ALA A 7 9.51 -8.50 -5.86
C ALA A 7 8.16 -9.21 -5.89
N LYS A 8 8.05 -10.33 -6.61
CA LYS A 8 6.81 -11.10 -6.70
C LYS A 8 6.37 -11.64 -5.34
N LEU A 9 7.33 -12.12 -4.54
CA LEU A 9 7.04 -12.62 -3.20
C LEU A 9 6.42 -11.52 -2.32
N LEU A 10 7.02 -10.33 -2.29
CA LEU A 10 6.49 -9.22 -1.51
C LEU A 10 5.13 -8.73 -2.06
N CYS A 11 4.97 -8.71 -3.38
CA CYS A 11 3.72 -8.32 -4.01
C CYS A 11 2.59 -9.27 -3.64
N GLU A 12 2.83 -10.58 -3.72
CA GLU A 12 1.84 -11.59 -3.32
C GLU A 12 1.48 -11.46 -1.84
N ARG A 13 2.48 -11.21 -1.00
CA ARG A 13 2.27 -10.99 0.44
C ARG A 13 1.40 -9.75 0.69
N ALA A 14 1.67 -8.68 -0.06
CA ALA A 14 0.88 -7.45 0.03
C ALA A 14 -0.60 -7.71 -0.28
N LEU A 15 -0.87 -8.49 -1.32
CA LEU A 15 -2.25 -8.82 -1.70
C LEU A 15 -2.95 -9.69 -0.67
N LYS A 16 -2.22 -10.56 0.02
CA LYS A 16 -2.78 -11.35 1.12
C LYS A 16 -3.18 -10.45 2.29
N TYR A 17 -2.35 -9.47 2.63
CA TYR A 17 -2.69 -8.49 3.66
C TYR A 17 -3.91 -7.66 3.26
N LEU A 18 -4.02 -7.28 2.00
CA LEU A 18 -5.17 -6.52 1.53
C LEU A 18 -6.45 -7.35 1.64
N ARG A 19 -6.40 -8.63 1.25
CA ARG A 19 -7.54 -9.53 1.38
C ARG A 19 -7.96 -9.65 2.85
N ASN A 20 -7.00 -9.86 3.75
CA ASN A 20 -7.31 -9.95 5.18
C ASN A 20 -7.87 -8.64 5.72
N ALA A 21 -7.39 -7.49 5.24
CA ALA A 21 -7.94 -6.20 5.64
C ALA A 21 -9.42 -6.09 5.26
N LYS A 22 -9.79 -6.57 4.06
CA LYS A 22 -11.18 -6.55 3.59
C LYS A 22 -12.05 -7.51 4.40
N GLU A 23 -11.55 -8.70 4.70
CA GLU A 23 -12.26 -9.68 5.52
C GLU A 23 -12.47 -9.16 6.94
N ALA A 24 -11.45 -8.56 7.53
CA ALA A 24 -11.54 -7.94 8.85
C ALA A 24 -12.58 -6.82 8.87
N PHE A 25 -12.61 -6.00 7.82
CA PHE A 25 -13.62 -4.95 7.67
C PHE A 25 -15.03 -5.54 7.70
N ASN A 26 -15.26 -6.59 6.93
CA ASN A 26 -16.57 -7.23 6.85
C ASN A 26 -17.00 -7.86 8.18
N GLU A 27 -16.05 -8.24 9.02
CA GLU A 27 -16.31 -8.79 10.34
C GLU A 27 -16.41 -7.72 11.44
N GLY A 28 -16.27 -6.45 11.07
CA GLY A 28 -16.32 -5.35 12.03
C GLY A 28 -15.04 -5.14 12.82
N LEU A 29 -13.94 -5.78 12.41
CA LEU A 29 -12.63 -5.65 13.06
C LEU A 29 -11.86 -4.50 12.39
N TYR A 30 -12.32 -3.28 12.62
CA TYR A 30 -11.84 -2.10 11.90
C TYR A 30 -10.40 -1.74 12.19
N ASP A 31 -9.93 -1.93 13.41
CA ASP A 31 -8.54 -1.70 13.80
C ASP A 31 -7.60 -2.68 13.07
N VAL A 32 -7.96 -3.95 13.02
CA VAL A 32 -7.20 -4.97 12.28
C VAL A 32 -7.20 -4.67 10.79
N SER A 33 -8.36 -4.27 10.25
CA SER A 33 -8.51 -3.89 8.85
C SER A 33 -7.56 -2.74 8.50
N ALA A 34 -7.56 -1.66 9.29
CA ALA A 34 -6.72 -0.50 9.06
C ALA A 34 -5.21 -0.86 9.10
N THR A 35 -4.82 -1.63 10.12
CA THR A 35 -3.43 -2.08 10.26
C THR A 35 -2.97 -2.88 9.04
N ASN A 36 -3.75 -3.88 8.64
CA ASN A 36 -3.38 -4.74 7.51
C ASN A 36 -3.41 -3.98 6.18
N CYS A 37 -4.27 -2.99 6.07
CA CYS A 37 -4.34 -2.13 4.90
C CYS A 37 -3.04 -1.33 4.71
N GLN A 38 -2.50 -0.76 5.79
CA GLN A 38 -1.23 -0.04 5.75
C GLN A 38 -0.08 -0.98 5.37
N ILE A 39 -0.03 -2.15 5.97
CA ILE A 39 1.01 -3.13 5.68
C ILE A 39 0.97 -3.52 4.20
N SER A 40 -0.22 -3.74 3.67
CA SER A 40 -0.40 -4.04 2.24
C SER A 40 0.15 -2.92 1.36
N ALA A 41 -0.22 -1.68 1.64
CA ALA A 41 0.24 -0.53 0.86
C ALA A 41 1.77 -0.42 0.86
N GLU A 42 2.39 -0.55 2.02
CA GLU A 42 3.83 -0.47 2.14
C GLU A 42 4.53 -1.57 1.33
N LEU A 43 4.05 -2.80 1.46
CA LEU A 43 4.63 -3.94 0.73
C LEU A 43 4.42 -3.83 -0.78
N LEU A 44 3.26 -3.34 -1.23
CA LEU A 44 3.00 -3.12 -2.66
C LEU A 44 4.02 -2.16 -3.25
N ILE A 45 4.24 -1.04 -2.57
CA ILE A 45 5.16 -0.03 -3.06
C ILE A 45 6.60 -0.54 -3.03
N LYS A 46 7.02 -1.15 -1.92
CA LYS A 46 8.38 -1.67 -1.77
C LYS A 46 8.68 -2.80 -2.77
N SER A 47 7.71 -3.67 -3.04
CA SER A 47 7.87 -4.71 -4.04
C SER A 47 8.12 -4.13 -5.43
N THR A 48 7.52 -2.98 -5.72
CA THR A 48 7.69 -2.29 -7.00
C THR A 48 9.11 -1.73 -7.16
N TYR A 49 9.72 -1.23 -6.09
CA TYR A 49 11.14 -0.86 -6.11
C TYR A 49 11.99 -2.04 -6.54
N LEU A 50 11.77 -3.20 -5.92
CA LEU A 50 12.54 -4.42 -6.23
C LEU A 50 12.31 -4.87 -7.66
N LEU A 51 11.08 -4.78 -8.16
CA LEU A 51 10.75 -5.10 -9.55
C LEU A 51 11.62 -4.29 -10.52
N LEU A 52 11.81 -3.02 -10.20
CA LEU A 52 12.56 -2.09 -11.07
C LEU A 52 14.07 -2.13 -10.81
N GLY A 53 14.53 -2.99 -9.91
CA GLY A 53 15.96 -3.12 -9.62
C GLY A 53 16.52 -2.11 -8.63
N TYR A 54 15.65 -1.43 -7.88
CA TYR A 54 16.07 -0.45 -6.88
C TYR A 54 15.93 -0.99 -5.47
N LEU A 55 16.78 -0.51 -4.57
CA LEU A 55 16.58 -0.68 -3.15
C LEU A 55 15.53 0.34 -2.68
N PHE A 56 14.60 -0.11 -1.83
CA PHE A 56 13.61 0.83 -1.31
C PHE A 56 14.14 1.60 -0.10
N PRO A 57 13.69 2.85 0.10
CA PRO A 57 14.06 3.61 1.29
C PRO A 57 13.62 2.90 2.57
N GLN A 58 14.45 2.99 3.62
CA GLN A 58 14.16 2.40 4.92
C GLN A 58 13.21 3.32 5.70
N THR A 59 11.96 3.35 5.28
CA THR A 59 10.93 4.18 5.88
C THR A 59 9.58 3.49 5.78
N HIS A 60 8.66 3.84 6.67
CA HIS A 60 7.26 3.42 6.61
C HIS A 60 6.36 4.55 6.06
N ASN A 61 6.97 5.66 5.64
CA ASN A 61 6.23 6.83 5.14
C ASN A 61 5.73 6.57 3.72
N ILE A 62 4.43 6.34 3.58
CA ILE A 62 3.78 5.99 2.30
C ILE A 62 3.98 7.08 1.26
N ARG A 63 3.79 8.35 1.64
CA ARG A 63 3.95 9.46 0.71
C ARG A 63 5.39 9.58 0.20
N LYS A 64 6.36 9.41 1.08
CA LYS A 64 7.77 9.45 0.71
C LYS A 64 8.12 8.30 -0.23
N LEU A 65 7.66 7.09 0.07
CA LEU A 65 7.88 5.92 -0.78
C LEU A 65 7.31 6.15 -2.19
N LEU A 66 6.11 6.68 -2.28
CA LEU A 66 5.49 6.99 -3.57
C LEU A 66 6.20 8.13 -4.29
N SER A 67 6.58 9.17 -3.56
CA SER A 67 7.25 10.34 -4.15
C SER A 67 8.59 9.97 -4.77
N VAL A 68 9.39 9.18 -4.07
CA VAL A 68 10.69 8.71 -4.59
C VAL A 68 10.47 7.77 -5.78
N LEU A 69 9.49 6.88 -5.69
CA LEU A 69 9.15 5.99 -6.80
C LEU A 69 8.75 6.79 -8.05
N ALA A 70 7.95 7.83 -7.88
CA ALA A 70 7.55 8.71 -8.98
C ALA A 70 8.75 9.36 -9.65
N GLN A 71 9.73 9.80 -8.87
CA GLN A 71 10.96 10.38 -9.39
C GLN A 71 11.81 9.35 -10.17
N LEU A 72 11.99 8.17 -9.59
CA LEU A 72 12.78 7.12 -10.21
C LEU A 72 12.19 6.63 -11.54
N THR A 73 10.89 6.61 -11.65
CA THR A 73 10.18 6.12 -12.83
C THR A 73 9.69 7.22 -13.74
N ASN A 74 9.87 8.49 -13.33
CA ASN A 74 9.30 9.64 -14.03
C ASN A 74 7.78 9.48 -14.24
N ASN A 75 7.10 8.95 -13.23
CA ASN A 75 5.67 8.63 -13.29
C ASN A 75 4.83 9.81 -12.80
N LYS A 76 4.20 10.50 -13.74
CA LYS A 76 3.39 11.69 -13.45
C LYS A 76 2.10 11.37 -12.70
N GLU A 77 1.54 10.19 -12.91
CA GLU A 77 0.30 9.80 -12.23
C GLU A 77 0.54 9.58 -10.72
N ILE A 78 1.68 8.97 -10.36
CA ILE A 78 2.03 8.82 -8.94
C ILE A 78 2.33 10.18 -8.33
N GLU A 79 3.05 11.03 -9.05
CA GLU A 79 3.34 12.39 -8.60
C GLU A 79 2.05 13.17 -8.29
N LYS A 80 1.06 13.04 -9.18
CA LYS A 80 -0.26 13.66 -9.01
C LYS A 80 -0.98 13.08 -7.80
N LEU A 81 -0.95 11.76 -7.61
CA LEU A 81 -1.56 11.11 -6.45
C LEU A 81 -1.00 11.65 -5.15
N VAL A 82 0.33 11.72 -5.03
CA VAL A 82 1.01 12.20 -3.82
C VAL A 82 0.58 13.63 -3.49
N LYS A 83 0.39 14.46 -4.52
CA LYS A 83 0.02 15.86 -4.37
C LYS A 83 -1.45 16.04 -4.01
N GLU A 84 -2.34 15.36 -4.74
CA GLU A 84 -3.79 15.56 -4.63
C GLU A 84 -4.44 14.77 -3.49
N LYS A 85 -3.89 13.60 -3.14
CA LYS A 85 -4.46 12.70 -2.12
C LYS A 85 -3.62 12.66 -0.85
N ARG A 86 -3.02 13.78 -0.52
CA ARG A 86 -2.12 13.90 0.63
C ARG A 86 -2.75 13.43 1.93
N LYS A 87 -3.98 13.87 2.19
CA LYS A 87 -4.68 13.51 3.44
C LYS A 87 -4.98 12.02 3.50
N ASP A 88 -5.42 11.45 2.40
CA ASP A 88 -5.76 10.03 2.33
C ASP A 88 -4.52 9.15 2.50
N LEU A 89 -3.40 9.55 1.88
CA LEU A 89 -2.14 8.82 2.03
C LEU A 89 -1.60 8.90 3.45
N ASN A 90 -1.73 10.06 4.10
CA ASN A 90 -1.34 10.20 5.51
C ASN A 90 -2.21 9.34 6.40
N LEU A 91 -3.50 9.22 6.10
CA LEU A 91 -4.41 8.36 6.85
C LEU A 91 -3.97 6.90 6.78
N VAL A 92 -3.62 6.43 5.58
CA VAL A 92 -3.12 5.06 5.41
C VAL A 92 -1.85 4.85 6.23
N GLU A 93 -0.92 5.79 6.20
CA GLU A 93 0.32 5.68 6.96
C GLU A 93 0.06 5.57 8.46
N LEU A 94 -0.87 6.36 8.98
CA LEU A 94 -1.22 6.35 10.40
C LEU A 94 -1.99 5.09 10.81
N SER A 95 -2.62 4.41 9.85
CA SER A 95 -3.50 3.28 10.13
C SER A 95 -2.84 2.18 10.93
N ARG A 96 -1.56 1.92 10.70
CA ARG A 96 -0.85 0.87 11.43
C ARG A 96 -0.68 1.22 12.90
N ALA A 97 -0.22 2.44 13.19
CA ALA A 97 -0.04 2.89 14.58
C ALA A 97 -1.37 3.02 15.29
N GLU A 98 -2.37 3.63 14.65
CA GLU A 98 -3.70 3.81 15.24
C GLU A 98 -4.38 2.47 15.48
N GLY A 99 -4.28 1.53 14.54
CA GLY A 99 -4.91 0.22 14.66
C GLY A 99 -4.26 -0.67 15.72
N GLN A 100 -2.95 -0.51 15.99
CA GLN A 100 -2.23 -1.33 16.96
C GLN A 100 -2.14 -0.73 18.34
N TYR A 101 -1.96 0.58 18.43
CA TYR A 101 -1.56 1.24 19.67
C TYR A 101 -2.52 2.30 20.18
N SER A 102 -3.48 2.74 19.37
CA SER A 102 -4.43 3.77 19.79
C SER A 102 -5.33 3.27 20.91
N LEU A 103 -5.63 4.13 21.87
CA LEU A 103 -6.59 3.85 22.94
C LEU A 103 -8.01 4.28 22.54
N VAL A 104 -8.17 4.82 21.33
CA VAL A 104 -9.45 5.22 20.75
C VAL A 104 -9.84 4.17 19.71
N ASP A 105 -11.10 3.74 19.72
CA ASP A 105 -11.59 2.77 18.76
C ASP A 105 -11.52 3.34 17.32
N ILE A 106 -11.05 2.51 16.41
CA ILE A 106 -11.07 2.80 14.98
C ILE A 106 -12.45 2.43 14.45
N ASP A 107 -13.14 3.39 13.84
CA ASP A 107 -14.48 3.15 13.32
C ASP A 107 -14.47 2.66 11.86
N SER A 108 -15.66 2.33 11.37
CA SER A 108 -15.83 1.83 10.00
C SER A 108 -15.43 2.86 8.95
N GLU A 109 -15.67 4.15 9.21
CA GLU A 109 -15.33 5.22 8.28
C GLU A 109 -13.81 5.31 8.07
N PHE A 110 -13.05 5.26 9.17
CA PHE A 110 -11.58 5.28 9.12
C PHE A 110 -11.05 4.11 8.30
N ALA A 111 -11.50 2.89 8.62
CA ALA A 111 -11.05 1.68 7.92
C ALA A 111 -11.48 1.69 6.44
N SER A 112 -12.69 2.14 6.16
CA SER A 112 -13.21 2.25 4.79
C SER A 112 -12.37 3.21 3.96
N ASP A 113 -12.01 4.36 4.52
CA ASP A 113 -11.19 5.36 3.83
C ASP A 113 -9.80 4.79 3.51
N CYS A 114 -9.21 4.03 4.45
CA CYS A 114 -7.92 3.37 4.22
C CYS A 114 -8.00 2.36 3.08
N LEU A 115 -9.02 1.50 3.09
CA LEU A 115 -9.22 0.51 2.04
C LEU A 115 -9.45 1.15 0.68
N ASP A 116 -10.30 2.19 0.63
CA ASP A 116 -10.58 2.90 -0.60
C ASP A 116 -9.29 3.50 -1.20
N THR A 117 -8.48 4.13 -0.36
CA THR A 117 -7.24 4.75 -0.82
C THR A 117 -6.28 3.70 -1.41
N VAL A 118 -6.13 2.57 -0.75
CA VAL A 118 -5.22 1.51 -1.23
C VAL A 118 -5.77 0.84 -2.49
N GLU A 119 -7.03 0.44 -2.49
CA GLU A 119 -7.61 -0.31 -3.62
C GLU A 119 -7.84 0.55 -4.86
N ASN A 120 -8.29 1.77 -4.69
CA ASN A 120 -8.75 2.59 -5.82
C ASN A 120 -7.74 3.63 -6.28
N TYR A 121 -6.72 3.95 -5.49
CA TYR A 121 -5.73 4.95 -5.86
C TYR A 121 -4.30 4.38 -5.94
N ILE A 122 -3.85 3.62 -4.95
CA ILE A 122 -2.49 3.07 -4.94
C ILE A 122 -2.37 1.86 -5.85
N LEU A 123 -3.22 0.86 -5.64
CA LEU A 123 -3.15 -0.42 -6.35
C LEU A 123 -3.19 -0.27 -7.88
N PRO A 124 -4.10 0.53 -8.46
CA PRO A 124 -4.15 0.66 -9.92
C PRO A 124 -2.85 1.21 -10.52
N LEU A 125 -2.23 2.21 -9.87
CA LEU A 125 -0.98 2.78 -10.35
C LEU A 125 0.18 1.79 -10.24
N ILE A 126 0.21 1.01 -9.17
CA ILE A 126 1.22 -0.04 -8.98
C ILE A 126 1.05 -1.13 -10.04
N LYS A 127 -0.17 -1.58 -10.30
CA LYS A 127 -0.44 -2.58 -11.34
C LYS A 127 0.02 -2.11 -12.72
N ASP A 128 -0.18 -0.83 -13.02
CA ASP A 128 0.26 -0.26 -14.30
C ASP A 128 1.77 -0.36 -14.47
N ILE A 129 2.54 -0.11 -13.41
CA ILE A 129 4.00 -0.22 -13.45
C ILE A 129 4.42 -1.68 -13.68
N TRP A 130 3.77 -2.61 -13.01
CA TRP A 130 4.07 -4.04 -13.16
C TRP A 130 3.72 -4.57 -14.54
N GLY A 131 2.60 -4.14 -15.10
CA GLY A 131 2.14 -4.59 -16.40
C GLY A 131 1.99 -6.11 -16.47
N GLU A 132 2.61 -6.73 -17.46
CA GLU A 132 2.54 -8.18 -17.67
C GLU A 132 3.20 -9.00 -16.56
N LYS A 133 4.05 -8.38 -15.76
CA LYS A 133 4.76 -9.02 -14.66
C LYS A 133 3.95 -9.05 -13.36
N TRP A 134 2.71 -8.55 -13.40
CA TRP A 134 1.87 -8.47 -12.20
C TRP A 134 1.86 -9.80 -11.45
N CYS A 135 1.97 -9.74 -10.13
CA CYS A 135 2.19 -10.90 -9.28
C CYS A 135 0.97 -11.79 -9.09
N TYR A 136 -0.23 -11.28 -9.31
CA TYR A 136 -1.46 -12.02 -9.08
C TYR A 136 -2.03 -12.52 -10.40
N LYS A 137 -2.27 -13.82 -10.47
CA LYS A 137 -2.74 -14.49 -11.70
C LYS A 137 -4.14 -15.08 -11.56
N GLY A 138 -4.82 -14.81 -10.49
CA GLY A 138 -6.15 -15.33 -10.27
C GLY A 138 -7.26 -14.34 -10.65
#